data_d978360e4214ef6d10020d583e4d7960
#
_entry.id   d978360e4214ef6d10020d583e4d7960
#
_cell.length_a   1.000
_cell.length_b   1.000
_cell.length_c   1.000
_cell.angle_alpha   90.00
_cell.angle_beta   90.00
_cell.angle_gamma   90.00
#
_symmetry.space_group_name_H-M   'P 1'
#
loop_
_entity.id
_entity.type
_entity.pdbx_description
1 polymer ?
#
loop_
_entity_poly.entity_id
_entity_poly.type
_entity_poly.pdbx_seq_one_letter_code
_entity_poly.pdbx_strand_id
1 'polypeptide(L)'
;MKKKYRIPKASVIIANYNNAKYLRNCINSILNQSYKNIEIIAVDDKSEDSSLEVLKKYKKKIKVIKNRKKTSKGSYNQINSYYKGFIKSKGKYIFFLDSDDYFKKKKIELVIKEFENNENLDLIFDLPILKFRDKEIKKKFKQKKFVISSWPRFSPQSCISIKKKLAKEIFKILKLKKFETIWLDFRIAVYYFLKNKQIYIFKKYLTYYRQLNNSASKDYKILNKNWWYRRKQAHEFVSFLNKKLKLKDKMNFDKIMTNIVNLL
;
A
#
# COMPACT_ATOMS: atom_id res chain seq x y z
N MET A 1 -28.99 -25.24 16.08
CA MET A 1 -27.79 -25.46 15.21
C MET A 1 -26.77 -24.36 15.44
N LYS A 2 -25.60 -24.62 16.03
CA LYS A 2 -24.51 -23.63 16.17
C LYS A 2 -24.00 -23.28 14.78
N LYS A 3 -24.18 -22.06 14.29
CA LYS A 3 -23.52 -21.58 13.06
C LYS A 3 -22.02 -21.80 13.22
N LYS A 4 -21.46 -22.70 12.43
CA LYS A 4 -20.01 -22.94 12.35
C LYS A 4 -19.38 -21.64 11.85
N TYR A 5 -18.86 -20.81 12.74
CA TYR A 5 -18.18 -19.55 12.38
C TYR A 5 -16.98 -19.89 11.50
N ARG A 6 -17.15 -19.71 10.21
CA ARG A 6 -16.06 -19.97 9.25
C ARG A 6 -15.03 -18.83 9.39
N ILE A 7 -13.86 -19.16 9.90
CA ILE A 7 -12.74 -18.21 10.01
C ILE A 7 -12.50 -17.55 8.66
N PRO A 8 -12.63 -16.21 8.53
CA PRO A 8 -12.53 -15.53 7.23
C PRO A 8 -11.13 -15.66 6.64
N LYS A 9 -11.04 -15.88 5.33
CA LYS A 9 -9.76 -15.98 4.65
C LYS A 9 -9.12 -14.59 4.48
N ALA A 10 -7.82 -14.48 4.79
CA ALA A 10 -6.98 -13.35 4.45
C ALA A 10 -6.16 -13.63 3.18
N SER A 11 -5.99 -12.62 2.33
CA SER A 11 -5.05 -12.67 1.20
C SER A 11 -3.94 -11.67 1.43
N VAL A 12 -2.70 -12.11 1.47
CA VAL A 12 -1.53 -11.23 1.47
C VAL A 12 -0.97 -11.17 0.05
N ILE A 13 -0.90 -9.98 -0.52
CA ILE A 13 -0.38 -9.73 -1.85
C ILE A 13 0.99 -9.08 -1.72
N ILE A 14 2.01 -9.75 -2.22
CA ILE A 14 3.40 -9.27 -2.25
C ILE A 14 3.68 -8.72 -3.64
N ALA A 15 4.10 -7.44 -3.74
CA ALA A 15 4.67 -6.89 -4.95
C ALA A 15 6.20 -6.99 -4.87
N ASN A 16 6.82 -7.67 -5.85
CA ASN A 16 8.24 -7.91 -5.90
C ASN A 16 8.88 -7.37 -7.17
N TYR A 17 10.01 -6.67 -7.01
CA TYR A 17 10.92 -6.30 -8.08
C TYR A 17 12.34 -6.16 -7.53
N ASN A 18 13.26 -7.00 -7.99
CA ASN A 18 14.70 -6.98 -7.64
C ASN A 18 14.97 -6.91 -6.12
N ASN A 19 14.26 -7.75 -5.34
CA ASN A 19 14.37 -7.78 -3.88
C ASN A 19 14.71 -9.18 -3.32
N ALA A 20 15.45 -10.01 -4.07
CA ALA A 20 15.81 -11.37 -3.65
C ALA A 20 16.37 -11.43 -2.22
N LYS A 21 17.19 -10.45 -1.86
CA LYS A 21 17.83 -10.33 -0.54
C LYS A 21 16.82 -10.31 0.62
N TYR A 22 15.67 -9.66 0.43
CA TYR A 22 14.67 -9.43 1.48
C TYR A 22 13.48 -10.37 1.40
N LEU A 23 13.22 -10.91 0.20
CA LEU A 23 12.01 -11.66 -0.14
C LEU A 23 11.78 -12.87 0.76
N ARG A 24 12.85 -13.59 1.19
CA ARG A 24 12.74 -14.71 2.13
C ARG A 24 12.17 -14.27 3.48
N ASN A 25 12.67 -13.15 4.03
CA ASN A 25 12.18 -12.61 5.31
C ASN A 25 10.71 -12.17 5.18
N CYS A 26 10.37 -11.47 4.08
CA CYS A 26 9.01 -11.07 3.75
C CYS A 26 8.04 -12.27 3.78
N ILE A 27 8.30 -13.32 2.99
CA ILE A 27 7.45 -14.51 2.89
C ILE A 27 7.35 -15.24 4.24
N ASN A 28 8.47 -15.47 4.94
CA ASN A 28 8.48 -16.14 6.22
C ASN A 28 7.68 -15.39 7.28
N SER A 29 7.67 -14.04 7.24
CA SER A 29 6.86 -13.25 8.16
C SER A 29 5.36 -13.50 8.03
N ILE A 30 4.89 -13.90 6.84
CA ILE A 30 3.49 -14.23 6.59
C ILE A 30 3.24 -15.71 6.97
N LEU A 31 4.13 -16.63 6.61
CA LEU A 31 4.00 -18.04 6.96
C LEU A 31 3.97 -18.26 8.48
N ASN A 32 4.67 -17.40 9.24
CA ASN A 32 4.75 -17.45 10.70
C ASN A 32 3.67 -16.63 11.43
N GLN A 33 2.62 -16.15 10.73
CA GLN A 33 1.51 -15.45 11.37
C GLN A 33 0.76 -16.35 12.34
N SER A 34 0.24 -15.75 13.44
CA SER A 34 -0.66 -16.44 14.38
C SER A 34 -1.98 -16.85 13.72
N TYR A 35 -2.51 -16.02 12.86
CA TYR A 35 -3.68 -16.32 12.02
C TYR A 35 -3.33 -17.36 10.95
N LYS A 36 -4.17 -18.40 10.76
CA LYS A 36 -3.82 -19.53 9.88
C LYS A 36 -4.55 -19.56 8.53
N ASN A 37 -5.75 -18.97 8.42
CA ASN A 37 -6.49 -19.01 7.16
C ASN A 37 -5.99 -17.92 6.19
N ILE A 38 -4.77 -18.08 5.71
CA ILE A 38 -4.07 -17.13 4.85
C ILE A 38 -3.77 -17.76 3.49
N GLU A 39 -3.96 -17.02 2.42
CA GLU A 39 -3.32 -17.27 1.13
C GLU A 39 -2.28 -16.19 0.84
N ILE A 40 -1.18 -16.58 0.23
CA ILE A 40 -0.08 -15.71 -0.13
C ILE A 40 0.03 -15.67 -1.65
N ILE A 41 0.03 -14.47 -2.22
CA ILE A 41 0.14 -14.25 -3.66
C ILE A 41 1.32 -13.30 -3.89
N ALA A 42 2.41 -13.80 -4.44
CA ALA A 42 3.56 -12.99 -4.82
C ALA A 42 3.49 -12.67 -6.32
N VAL A 43 3.58 -11.39 -6.65
CA VAL A 43 3.62 -10.92 -8.03
C VAL A 43 5.00 -10.38 -8.32
N ASP A 44 5.74 -11.07 -9.18
CA ASP A 44 7.07 -10.65 -9.63
C ASP A 44 6.95 -9.75 -10.86
N ASP A 45 7.49 -8.54 -10.75
CA ASP A 45 7.43 -7.51 -11.79
C ASP A 45 8.63 -7.57 -12.74
N LYS A 46 8.89 -8.77 -13.31
CA LYS A 46 10.01 -9.00 -14.22
C LYS A 46 11.36 -8.66 -13.56
N SER A 47 11.61 -9.30 -12.39
CA SER A 47 12.91 -9.19 -11.71
C SER A 47 14.04 -9.81 -12.53
N GLU A 48 15.20 -9.20 -12.46
CA GLU A 48 16.44 -9.57 -13.13
C GLU A 48 17.46 -10.19 -12.16
N ASP A 49 17.18 -10.07 -10.83
CA ASP A 49 17.96 -10.71 -9.78
C ASP A 49 17.45 -12.12 -9.48
N SER A 50 17.99 -12.78 -8.44
CA SER A 50 17.58 -14.12 -8.02
C SER A 50 16.18 -14.21 -7.34
N SER A 51 15.34 -13.16 -7.45
CA SER A 51 13.97 -13.16 -6.86
C SER A 51 13.14 -14.35 -7.30
N LEU A 52 13.16 -14.69 -8.60
CA LEU A 52 12.37 -15.82 -9.11
C LEU A 52 12.84 -17.17 -8.57
N GLU A 53 14.14 -17.35 -8.31
CA GLU A 53 14.68 -18.55 -7.68
C GLU A 53 14.24 -18.66 -6.23
N VAL A 54 14.24 -17.53 -5.51
CA VAL A 54 13.69 -17.49 -4.14
C VAL A 54 12.22 -17.87 -4.16
N LEU A 55 11.40 -17.30 -5.04
CA LEU A 55 9.97 -17.60 -5.15
C LEU A 55 9.71 -19.06 -5.50
N LYS A 56 10.52 -19.68 -6.37
CA LYS A 56 10.41 -21.10 -6.74
C LYS A 56 10.52 -22.02 -5.50
N LYS A 57 11.36 -21.68 -4.52
CA LYS A 57 11.51 -22.46 -3.28
C LYS A 57 10.23 -22.50 -2.42
N TYR A 58 9.35 -21.53 -2.60
CA TYR A 58 8.08 -21.40 -1.86
C TYR A 58 6.85 -21.85 -2.67
N LYS A 59 6.99 -22.33 -3.91
CA LYS A 59 5.87 -22.63 -4.84
C LYS A 59 4.75 -23.53 -4.27
N LYS A 60 5.07 -24.39 -3.30
CA LYS A 60 4.08 -25.26 -2.62
C LYS A 60 3.23 -24.50 -1.58
N LYS A 61 3.68 -23.32 -1.11
CA LYS A 61 3.06 -22.54 -0.03
C LYS A 61 2.46 -21.21 -0.50
N ILE A 62 2.89 -20.71 -1.65
CA ILE A 62 2.48 -19.41 -2.19
C ILE A 62 2.12 -19.51 -3.66
N LYS A 63 1.20 -18.67 -4.11
CA LYS A 63 0.91 -18.49 -5.52
C LYS A 63 1.85 -17.44 -6.11
N VAL A 64 2.58 -17.79 -7.16
CA VAL A 64 3.49 -16.87 -7.86
C VAL A 64 2.88 -16.45 -9.18
N ILE A 65 2.87 -15.15 -9.46
CA ILE A 65 2.45 -14.53 -10.72
C ILE A 65 3.64 -13.77 -11.27
N LYS A 66 3.95 -13.95 -12.56
CA LYS A 66 5.03 -13.23 -13.24
C LYS A 66 4.45 -12.20 -14.20
N ASN A 67 4.92 -10.96 -14.13
CA ASN A 67 4.61 -9.95 -15.11
C ASN A 67 5.45 -10.15 -16.36
N ARG A 68 4.82 -10.15 -17.53
CA ARG A 68 5.51 -10.28 -18.82
C ARG A 68 5.96 -8.93 -19.37
N LYS A 69 5.24 -7.87 -19.04
CA LYS A 69 5.51 -6.51 -19.52
C LYS A 69 5.72 -5.58 -18.33
N LYS A 70 6.66 -4.66 -18.45
CA LYS A 70 7.00 -3.63 -17.47
C LYS A 70 7.07 -2.29 -18.19
N THR A 71 6.73 -1.21 -17.51
CA THR A 71 6.88 0.17 -17.99
C THR A 71 8.08 0.81 -17.34
N SER A 72 8.50 1.98 -17.81
CA SER A 72 9.54 2.80 -17.16
C SER A 72 9.09 3.40 -15.81
N LYS A 73 7.81 3.30 -15.44
CA LYS A 73 7.22 3.96 -14.28
C LYS A 73 6.97 2.98 -13.13
N GLY A 74 7.85 3.02 -12.13
CA GLY A 74 7.86 2.09 -11.00
C GLY A 74 6.56 2.07 -10.19
N SER A 75 5.95 3.24 -9.92
CA SER A 75 4.67 3.32 -9.19
C SER A 75 3.52 2.62 -9.93
N TYR A 76 3.44 2.79 -11.25
CA TYR A 76 2.43 2.12 -12.05
C TYR A 76 2.64 0.60 -12.09
N ASN A 77 3.89 0.17 -12.21
CA ASN A 77 4.24 -1.26 -12.20
C ASN A 77 3.87 -1.92 -10.87
N GLN A 78 4.13 -1.24 -9.74
CA GLN A 78 3.72 -1.71 -8.42
C GLN A 78 2.19 -1.82 -8.32
N ILE A 79 1.43 -0.78 -8.74
CA ILE A 79 -0.03 -0.80 -8.75
C ILE A 79 -0.55 -1.98 -9.59
N ASN A 80 0.03 -2.21 -10.76
CA ASN A 80 -0.34 -3.32 -11.64
C ASN A 80 -0.05 -4.69 -10.99
N SER A 81 1.07 -4.81 -10.28
CA SER A 81 1.42 -6.03 -9.53
C SER A 81 0.40 -6.30 -8.42
N TYR A 82 0.05 -5.31 -7.61
CA TYR A 82 -1.00 -5.45 -6.61
C TYR A 82 -2.36 -5.76 -7.22
N TYR A 83 -2.73 -5.13 -8.33
CA TYR A 83 -3.98 -5.43 -9.04
C TYR A 83 -4.03 -6.87 -9.55
N LYS A 84 -2.94 -7.37 -10.17
CA LYS A 84 -2.86 -8.78 -10.63
C LYS A 84 -2.98 -9.77 -9.48
N GLY A 85 -2.35 -9.47 -8.35
CA GLY A 85 -2.50 -10.25 -7.13
C GLY A 85 -3.94 -10.22 -6.60
N PHE A 86 -4.56 -9.03 -6.58
CA PHE A 86 -5.92 -8.82 -6.12
C PHE A 86 -6.96 -9.63 -6.93
N ILE A 87 -6.90 -9.62 -8.26
CA ILE A 87 -7.86 -10.40 -9.09
C ILE A 87 -7.75 -11.91 -8.88
N LYS A 88 -6.61 -12.41 -8.39
CA LYS A 88 -6.40 -13.82 -8.06
C LYS A 88 -6.64 -14.15 -6.58
N SER A 89 -6.93 -13.15 -5.75
CA SER A 89 -7.19 -13.32 -4.33
C SER A 89 -8.60 -13.83 -4.04
N LYS A 90 -8.75 -14.63 -2.98
CA LYS A 90 -10.02 -15.20 -2.52
C LYS A 90 -10.44 -14.72 -1.13
N GLY A 91 -9.54 -14.03 -0.39
CA GLY A 91 -9.76 -13.60 0.98
C GLY A 91 -10.79 -12.48 1.10
N LYS A 92 -11.50 -12.44 2.23
CA LYS A 92 -12.38 -11.33 2.64
C LYS A 92 -11.57 -10.07 2.92
N TYR A 93 -10.36 -10.24 3.48
CA TYR A 93 -9.42 -9.19 3.85
C TYR A 93 -8.16 -9.27 3.00
N ILE A 94 -7.76 -8.14 2.44
CA ILE A 94 -6.58 -8.00 1.59
C ILE A 94 -5.52 -7.21 2.36
N PHE A 95 -4.32 -7.74 2.42
CA PHE A 95 -3.13 -7.12 3.00
C PHE A 95 -2.13 -6.87 1.88
N PHE A 96 -1.62 -5.66 1.77
CA PHE A 96 -0.55 -5.33 0.84
C PHE A 96 0.80 -5.42 1.55
N LEU A 97 1.82 -5.90 0.84
CA LEU A 97 3.17 -6.02 1.39
C LEU A 97 4.20 -5.83 0.28
N ASP A 98 5.06 -4.85 0.43
CA ASP A 98 6.25 -4.70 -0.41
C ASP A 98 7.28 -5.77 -0.05
N SER A 99 7.98 -6.32 -1.02
CA SER A 99 8.85 -7.50 -0.84
C SER A 99 10.09 -7.25 0.02
N ASP A 100 10.42 -6.00 0.28
CA ASP A 100 11.49 -5.59 1.21
C ASP A 100 11.01 -5.40 2.66
N ASP A 101 9.69 -5.40 2.90
CA ASP A 101 9.07 -5.26 4.21
C ASP A 101 8.68 -6.60 4.84
N TYR A 102 8.26 -6.58 6.11
CA TYR A 102 7.76 -7.77 6.79
C TYR A 102 6.82 -7.45 7.95
N PHE A 103 5.96 -8.43 8.28
CA PHE A 103 4.94 -8.30 9.31
C PHE A 103 5.38 -8.80 10.68
N LYS A 104 4.85 -8.20 11.76
CA LYS A 104 4.88 -8.81 13.08
C LYS A 104 3.95 -10.01 13.15
N LYS A 105 4.30 -11.03 13.96
CA LYS A 105 3.63 -12.33 14.10
C LYS A 105 2.10 -12.26 14.30
N LYS A 106 1.58 -11.22 14.97
CA LYS A 106 0.15 -11.04 15.25
C LYS A 106 -0.56 -10.04 14.36
N LYS A 107 0.08 -9.53 13.27
CA LYS A 107 -0.52 -8.46 12.46
C LYS A 107 -1.87 -8.86 11.89
N ILE A 108 -1.94 -9.98 11.19
CA ILE A 108 -3.17 -10.39 10.47
C ILE A 108 -4.31 -10.66 11.45
N GLU A 109 -4.03 -11.36 12.55
CA GLU A 109 -4.99 -11.64 13.61
C GLU A 109 -5.59 -10.35 14.21
N LEU A 110 -4.73 -9.42 14.62
CA LEU A 110 -5.14 -8.18 15.27
C LEU A 110 -5.95 -7.28 14.32
N VAL A 111 -5.54 -7.19 13.05
CA VAL A 111 -6.24 -6.38 12.05
C VAL A 111 -7.59 -6.99 11.68
N ILE A 112 -7.70 -8.32 11.57
CA ILE A 112 -8.98 -8.97 11.30
C ILE A 112 -9.92 -8.78 12.49
N LYS A 113 -9.44 -8.94 13.73
CA LYS A 113 -10.23 -8.66 14.94
C LYS A 113 -10.76 -7.24 14.93
N GLU A 114 -9.96 -6.27 14.52
CA GLU A 114 -10.37 -4.87 14.42
C GLU A 114 -11.48 -4.65 13.38
N PHE A 115 -11.38 -5.30 12.20
CA PHE A 115 -12.44 -5.28 11.19
C PHE A 115 -13.75 -5.96 11.63
N GLU A 116 -13.65 -7.05 12.40
CA GLU A 116 -14.82 -7.79 12.89
C GLU A 116 -15.51 -7.04 14.04
N ASN A 117 -14.74 -6.34 14.89
CA ASN A 117 -15.28 -5.51 15.96
C ASN A 117 -15.93 -4.20 15.44
N ASN A 118 -15.58 -3.77 14.23
CA ASN A 118 -16.10 -2.54 13.63
C ASN A 118 -16.52 -2.81 12.18
N GLU A 119 -17.77 -3.19 11.99
CA GLU A 119 -18.31 -3.58 10.67
C GLU A 119 -18.29 -2.46 9.64
N ASN A 120 -18.36 -1.20 10.06
CA ASN A 120 -18.29 -0.02 9.17
C ASN A 120 -16.87 0.30 8.72
N LEU A 121 -15.86 -0.36 9.28
CA LEU A 121 -14.46 -0.13 8.94
C LEU A 121 -14.05 -1.00 7.75
N ASP A 122 -13.71 -0.38 6.63
CA ASP A 122 -13.33 -1.06 5.39
C ASP A 122 -11.84 -0.92 5.05
N LEU A 123 -11.13 0.01 5.70
CA LEU A 123 -9.72 0.31 5.48
C LEU A 123 -9.02 0.56 6.81
N ILE A 124 -7.90 -0.10 7.02
CA ILE A 124 -7.03 0.09 8.19
C ILE A 124 -5.62 0.42 7.71
N PHE A 125 -5.03 1.45 8.31
CA PHE A 125 -3.60 1.70 8.29
C PHE A 125 -3.03 1.38 9.68
N ASP A 126 -2.11 0.43 9.79
CA ASP A 126 -1.33 0.27 11.03
C ASP A 126 -0.09 1.16 11.04
N LEU A 127 0.66 1.18 12.15
CA LEU A 127 1.83 2.01 12.30
C LEU A 127 3.10 1.26 11.90
N PRO A 128 4.00 1.90 11.11
CA PRO A 128 5.27 1.31 10.73
C PRO A 128 6.29 1.38 11.87
N ILE A 129 7.11 0.34 11.96
CA ILE A 129 8.42 0.37 12.60
C ILE A 129 9.42 0.62 11.48
N LEU A 130 10.06 1.78 11.46
CA LEU A 130 11.11 2.08 10.49
C LEU A 130 12.33 1.21 10.81
N LYS A 131 12.69 0.31 9.88
CA LYS A 131 13.82 -0.61 10.03
C LYS A 131 15.00 -0.12 9.20
N PHE A 132 15.98 0.44 9.86
CA PHE A 132 17.29 0.73 9.32
C PHE A 132 18.21 -0.49 9.48
N ARG A 133 19.43 -0.43 8.95
CA ARG A 133 20.40 -1.50 9.13
C ARG A 133 20.62 -1.83 10.61
N ASP A 134 20.89 -0.83 11.41
CA ASP A 134 21.37 -0.97 12.78
C ASP A 134 20.37 -0.51 13.85
N LYS A 135 19.22 0.05 13.46
CA LYS A 135 18.22 0.56 14.40
C LYS A 135 16.79 0.40 13.92
N GLU A 136 15.89 0.43 14.90
CA GLU A 136 14.43 0.44 14.68
C GLU A 136 13.83 1.68 15.34
N ILE A 137 12.96 2.37 14.61
CA ILE A 137 12.29 3.58 15.10
C ILE A 137 10.78 3.41 14.97
N LYS A 138 10.06 3.52 16.07
CA LYS A 138 8.60 3.62 16.08
C LYS A 138 8.19 5.05 15.82
N LYS A 139 7.76 5.36 14.61
CA LYS A 139 7.33 6.71 14.24
C LYS A 139 5.96 7.01 14.85
N LYS A 140 5.92 7.97 15.79
CA LYS A 140 4.65 8.45 16.36
C LYS A 140 3.82 9.12 15.27
N PHE A 141 2.56 8.71 15.16
CA PHE A 141 1.60 9.34 14.25
C PHE A 141 0.97 10.55 14.95
N LYS A 142 1.46 11.74 14.62
CA LYS A 142 0.86 12.99 15.11
C LYS A 142 -0.05 13.55 13.99
N GLN A 143 -1.35 13.68 14.25
CA GLN A 143 -2.20 14.52 13.42
C GLN A 143 -1.77 15.98 13.64
N LYS A 144 -1.31 16.64 12.60
CA LYS A 144 -1.06 18.10 12.68
C LYS A 144 -2.40 18.82 12.55
N LYS A 145 -2.65 19.82 13.41
CA LYS A 145 -3.82 20.69 13.36
C LYS A 145 -3.88 21.53 12.06
N PHE A 146 -2.73 21.81 11.43
CA PHE A 146 -2.65 22.52 10.15
C PHE A 146 -2.25 21.55 9.03
N VAL A 147 -3.16 21.33 8.10
CA VAL A 147 -2.92 20.56 6.88
C VAL A 147 -2.75 21.54 5.74
N ILE A 148 -1.50 21.77 5.32
CA ILE A 148 -1.18 22.61 4.16
C ILE A 148 -1.68 21.92 2.87
N SER A 149 -1.66 20.58 2.84
CA SER A 149 -2.04 19.78 1.67
C SER A 149 -3.50 19.33 1.70
N SER A 150 -4.08 19.09 0.52
CA SER A 150 -5.48 18.64 0.34
C SER A 150 -5.71 17.17 0.71
N TRP A 151 -4.70 16.45 1.19
CA TRP A 151 -4.78 15.03 1.50
C TRP A 151 -4.37 14.72 2.93
N PRO A 152 -4.89 13.61 3.49
CA PRO A 152 -4.61 13.22 4.87
C PRO A 152 -3.18 12.65 5.01
N ARG A 153 -2.73 12.54 6.26
CA ARG A 153 -1.58 11.71 6.59
C ARG A 153 -1.99 10.24 6.64
N PHE A 154 -1.14 9.37 6.16
CA PHE A 154 -1.34 7.92 6.14
C PHE A 154 -0.01 7.18 6.34
N SER A 155 -0.10 5.89 6.64
CA SER A 155 1.06 5.00 6.76
C SER A 155 1.46 4.42 5.39
N PRO A 156 2.71 3.92 5.24
CA PRO A 156 3.20 3.32 4.00
C PRO A 156 2.36 2.14 3.49
N GLN A 157 2.59 1.76 2.24
CA GLN A 157 1.88 0.71 1.51
C GLN A 157 1.74 -0.59 2.30
N SER A 158 2.81 -1.09 2.90
CA SER A 158 2.80 -2.36 3.66
C SER A 158 1.99 -2.30 4.96
N CYS A 159 1.54 -1.09 5.38
CA CYS A 159 0.65 -0.91 6.52
C CYS A 159 -0.83 -0.95 6.14
N ILE A 160 -1.17 -1.15 4.86
CA ILE A 160 -2.55 -1.12 4.39
C ILE A 160 -3.18 -2.49 4.48
N SER A 161 -4.37 -2.52 5.09
CA SER A 161 -5.27 -3.66 5.12
C SER A 161 -6.68 -3.18 4.73
N ILE A 162 -7.37 -3.93 3.86
CA ILE A 162 -8.62 -3.47 3.25
C ILE A 162 -9.61 -4.64 3.06
N LYS A 163 -10.91 -4.39 3.26
CA LYS A 163 -11.93 -5.35 2.87
C LYS A 163 -11.99 -5.51 1.34
N LYS A 164 -12.16 -6.73 0.87
CA LYS A 164 -12.18 -7.06 -0.58
C LYS A 164 -13.20 -6.24 -1.37
N LYS A 165 -14.35 -5.93 -0.77
CA LYS A 165 -15.40 -5.10 -1.39
C LYS A 165 -14.85 -3.72 -1.77
N LEU A 166 -14.22 -3.03 -0.82
CA LEU A 166 -13.60 -1.72 -1.05
C LEU A 166 -12.41 -1.81 -2.01
N ALA A 167 -11.57 -2.83 -1.91
CA ALA A 167 -10.46 -3.04 -2.85
C ALA A 167 -10.95 -3.18 -4.29
N LYS A 168 -12.06 -3.89 -4.55
CA LYS A 168 -12.68 -4.02 -5.87
C LYS A 168 -13.14 -2.67 -6.43
N GLU A 169 -13.73 -1.83 -5.58
CA GLU A 169 -14.16 -0.48 -5.94
C GLU A 169 -12.95 0.40 -6.30
N ILE A 170 -11.95 0.42 -5.42
CA ILE A 170 -10.73 1.21 -5.56
C ILE A 170 -9.97 0.85 -6.84
N PHE A 171 -9.70 -0.43 -7.11
CA PHE A 171 -8.94 -0.82 -8.30
C PHE A 171 -9.64 -0.51 -9.63
N LYS A 172 -10.96 -0.38 -9.67
CA LYS A 172 -11.67 0.12 -10.86
C LYS A 172 -11.27 1.55 -11.21
N ILE A 173 -10.93 2.36 -10.20
CA ILE A 173 -10.62 3.78 -10.33
C ILE A 173 -9.11 4.03 -10.37
N LEU A 174 -8.33 3.33 -9.54
CA LEU A 174 -6.96 3.69 -9.25
C LEU A 174 -5.90 3.08 -10.18
N LYS A 175 -6.24 2.11 -11.02
CA LYS A 175 -5.30 1.48 -11.97
C LYS A 175 -4.97 2.33 -13.21
N LEU A 176 -5.33 3.62 -13.19
CA LEU A 176 -5.09 4.54 -14.30
C LEU A 176 -3.60 4.83 -14.45
N LYS A 177 -3.11 4.80 -15.71
CA LYS A 177 -1.73 5.18 -16.04
C LYS A 177 -1.44 6.67 -15.85
N LYS A 178 -2.47 7.52 -15.96
CA LYS A 178 -2.35 8.99 -16.04
C LYS A 178 -1.51 9.62 -14.92
N PHE A 179 -1.49 9.04 -13.72
CA PHE A 179 -0.80 9.62 -12.55
C PHE A 179 0.39 8.75 -12.16
N GLU A 180 1.36 8.66 -13.03
CA GLU A 180 2.43 7.66 -13.00
C GLU A 180 3.47 7.82 -11.87
N THR A 181 3.53 8.98 -11.20
CA THR A 181 4.40 9.20 -10.04
C THR A 181 3.67 9.01 -8.70
N ILE A 182 2.36 8.74 -8.73
CA ILE A 182 1.53 8.59 -7.52
C ILE A 182 1.37 7.12 -7.17
N TRP A 183 1.91 6.75 -6.01
CA TRP A 183 1.90 5.37 -5.49
C TRP A 183 0.53 4.93 -4.99
N LEU A 184 0.31 3.63 -4.84
CA LEU A 184 -0.99 3.06 -4.49
C LEU A 184 -1.46 3.48 -3.10
N ASP A 185 -0.58 3.61 -2.13
CA ASP A 185 -0.89 4.06 -0.77
C ASP A 185 -1.54 5.45 -0.77
N PHE A 186 -0.95 6.41 -1.49
CA PHE A 186 -1.52 7.74 -1.68
C PHE A 186 -2.90 7.67 -2.34
N ARG A 187 -3.02 6.89 -3.42
CA ARG A 187 -4.28 6.75 -4.15
C ARG A 187 -5.40 6.19 -3.28
N ILE A 188 -5.11 5.15 -2.50
CA ILE A 188 -6.06 4.54 -1.56
C ILE A 188 -6.45 5.54 -0.46
N ALA A 189 -5.46 6.18 0.17
CA ALA A 189 -5.67 7.11 1.27
C ALA A 189 -6.53 8.30 0.85
N VAL A 190 -6.21 8.93 -0.28
CA VAL A 190 -6.97 10.09 -0.77
C VAL A 190 -8.38 9.71 -1.19
N TYR A 191 -8.53 8.62 -1.95
CA TYR A 191 -9.86 8.15 -2.34
C TYR A 191 -10.75 7.89 -1.13
N TYR A 192 -10.25 7.14 -0.15
CA TYR A 192 -11.01 6.79 1.04
C TYR A 192 -11.35 8.03 1.89
N PHE A 193 -10.39 8.95 2.04
CA PHE A 193 -10.61 10.21 2.76
C PHE A 193 -11.66 11.10 2.10
N LEU A 194 -11.62 11.26 0.79
CA LEU A 194 -12.61 12.08 0.07
C LEU A 194 -14.02 11.52 0.22
N LYS A 195 -14.15 10.18 0.23
CA LYS A 195 -15.44 9.49 0.37
C LYS A 195 -15.96 9.51 1.80
N ASN A 196 -15.11 9.27 2.81
CA ASN A 196 -15.51 9.02 4.19
C ASN A 196 -15.13 10.15 5.16
N LYS A 197 -14.43 11.19 4.69
CA LYS A 197 -13.92 12.36 5.45
C LYS A 197 -12.92 12.02 6.56
N GLN A 198 -12.56 10.76 6.72
CA GLN A 198 -11.59 10.31 7.74
C GLN A 198 -10.80 9.09 7.27
N ILE A 199 -9.65 8.87 7.91
CA ILE A 199 -8.83 7.66 7.76
C ILE A 199 -8.66 7.03 9.14
N TYR A 200 -8.87 5.73 9.22
CA TYR A 200 -8.64 4.98 10.45
C TYR A 200 -7.17 4.55 10.55
N ILE A 201 -6.50 5.04 11.60
CA ILE A 201 -5.14 4.64 11.95
C ILE A 201 -5.19 3.74 13.17
N PHE A 202 -4.93 2.45 12.98
CA PHE A 202 -4.80 1.49 14.05
C PHE A 202 -3.49 1.72 14.81
N LYS A 203 -3.58 2.23 16.04
CA LYS A 203 -2.43 2.66 16.85
C LYS A 203 -1.56 1.49 17.36
N LYS A 204 -1.30 0.50 16.49
CA LYS A 204 -0.40 -0.64 16.75
C LYS A 204 0.72 -0.69 15.71
N TYR A 205 1.94 -0.93 16.17
CA TYR A 205 3.14 -1.10 15.34
C TYR A 205 3.22 -2.56 14.89
N LEU A 206 2.73 -2.86 13.68
CA LEU A 206 2.56 -4.23 13.17
C LEU A 206 3.36 -4.53 11.91
N THR A 207 3.96 -3.51 11.29
CA THR A 207 4.71 -3.62 10.04
C THR A 207 6.13 -3.09 10.23
N TYR A 208 7.11 -3.87 9.85
CA TYR A 208 8.49 -3.40 9.70
C TYR A 208 8.65 -2.86 8.29
N TYR A 209 8.86 -1.55 8.20
CA TYR A 209 9.07 -0.81 6.97
C TYR A 209 10.55 -0.51 6.80
N ARG A 210 11.22 -1.17 5.83
CA ARG A 210 12.66 -1.00 5.63
C ARG A 210 12.99 0.34 5.03
N GLN A 211 14.07 0.92 5.52
CA GLN A 211 14.65 2.15 5.00
C GLN A 211 15.90 1.78 4.20
N LEU A 212 15.74 1.67 2.88
CA LEU A 212 16.81 1.27 1.97
C LEU A 212 17.39 2.50 1.28
N ASN A 213 18.71 2.52 1.10
CA ASN A 213 19.41 3.60 0.38
C ASN A 213 18.99 3.71 -1.09
N ASN A 214 18.49 2.62 -1.68
CA ASN A 214 18.03 2.56 -3.08
C ASN A 214 16.49 2.54 -3.17
N SER A 215 15.79 3.11 -2.18
CA SER A 215 14.32 3.19 -2.24
C SER A 215 13.85 4.13 -3.35
N ALA A 216 12.74 3.78 -4.00
CA ALA A 216 12.13 4.60 -5.05
C ALA A 216 11.69 6.01 -4.60
N SER A 217 11.67 6.28 -3.29
CA SER A 217 11.40 7.62 -2.74
C SER A 217 12.63 8.54 -2.77
N LYS A 218 13.83 8.02 -3.02
CA LYS A 218 15.09 8.80 -3.02
C LYS A 218 15.09 9.94 -4.04
N ASP A 219 14.45 9.73 -5.18
CA ASP A 219 14.38 10.70 -6.27
C ASP A 219 13.45 11.88 -5.98
N TYR A 220 12.67 11.79 -4.90
CA TYR A 220 11.65 12.79 -4.51
C TYR A 220 12.05 13.52 -3.22
N LYS A 221 13.30 14.01 -3.15
CA LYS A 221 13.73 14.87 -2.03
C LYS A 221 12.90 16.15 -2.02
N ILE A 222 12.52 16.58 -0.81
CA ILE A 222 11.70 17.79 -0.60
C ILE A 222 12.29 18.97 -1.37
N LEU A 223 11.44 19.68 -2.11
CA LEU A 223 11.71 20.88 -2.92
C LEU A 223 12.53 20.62 -4.21
N ASN A 224 12.95 19.39 -4.54
CA ASN A 224 13.55 19.17 -5.85
C ASN A 224 12.49 19.12 -6.98
N LYS A 225 12.91 19.20 -8.23
CA LYS A 225 12.03 19.18 -9.42
C LYS A 225 11.08 17.97 -9.43
N ASN A 226 11.57 16.77 -9.13
CA ASN A 226 10.76 15.56 -9.11
C ASN A 226 9.71 15.59 -8.00
N TRP A 227 10.04 16.17 -6.83
CA TRP A 227 9.07 16.35 -5.74
C TRP A 227 7.93 17.29 -6.13
N TRP A 228 8.25 18.43 -6.78
CA TRP A 228 7.24 19.39 -7.26
C TRP A 228 6.37 18.76 -8.35
N TYR A 229 6.97 18.05 -9.31
CA TYR A 229 6.23 17.33 -10.36
C TYR A 229 5.29 16.28 -9.76
N ARG A 230 5.77 15.46 -8.82
CA ARG A 230 4.94 14.49 -8.10
C ARG A 230 3.81 15.17 -7.35
N ARG A 231 4.06 16.34 -6.74
CA ARG A 231 3.06 17.12 -6.01
C ARG A 231 1.99 17.67 -6.95
N LYS A 232 2.36 18.15 -8.15
CA LYS A 232 1.42 18.52 -9.21
C LYS A 232 0.51 17.36 -9.58
N GLN A 233 1.06 16.18 -9.86
CA GLN A 233 0.28 14.98 -10.13
C GLN A 233 -0.64 14.58 -8.96
N ALA A 234 -0.22 14.80 -7.70
CA ALA A 234 -1.06 14.56 -6.53
C ALA A 234 -2.29 15.49 -6.52
N HIS A 235 -2.12 16.78 -6.80
CA HIS A 235 -3.24 17.73 -6.91
C HIS A 235 -4.17 17.40 -8.09
N GLU A 236 -3.61 17.06 -9.25
CA GLU A 236 -4.38 16.64 -10.42
C GLU A 236 -5.19 15.37 -10.12
N PHE A 237 -4.62 14.41 -9.37
CA PHE A 237 -5.31 13.21 -8.94
C PHE A 237 -6.45 13.51 -7.97
N VAL A 238 -6.25 14.43 -7.01
CA VAL A 238 -7.31 14.90 -6.10
C VAL A 238 -8.45 15.54 -6.90
N SER A 239 -8.14 16.45 -7.84
CA SER A 239 -9.14 17.08 -8.70
C SER A 239 -9.91 16.07 -9.56
N PHE A 240 -9.21 15.07 -10.12
CA PHE A 240 -9.83 13.97 -10.84
C PHE A 240 -10.82 13.18 -9.96
N LEU A 241 -10.43 12.87 -8.71
CA LEU A 241 -11.30 12.16 -7.77
C LEU A 241 -12.48 13.03 -7.33
N ASN A 242 -12.28 14.33 -7.07
CA ASN A 242 -13.36 15.25 -6.73
C ASN A 242 -14.43 15.27 -7.82
N LYS A 243 -14.01 15.40 -9.10
CA LYS A 243 -14.94 15.33 -10.25
C LYS A 243 -15.68 13.98 -10.28
N LYS A 244 -14.97 12.86 -10.07
CA LYS A 244 -15.57 11.51 -10.12
C LYS A 244 -16.55 11.26 -8.97
N LEU A 245 -16.29 11.82 -7.79
CA LEU A 245 -17.12 11.70 -6.60
C LEU A 245 -18.17 12.83 -6.49
N LYS A 246 -18.28 13.71 -7.49
CA LYS A 246 -19.17 14.90 -7.51
C LYS A 246 -18.94 15.83 -6.31
N LEU A 247 -17.67 15.97 -5.91
CA LEU A 247 -17.24 16.87 -4.83
C LEU A 247 -16.71 18.18 -5.43
N LYS A 248 -16.85 19.27 -4.67
CA LYS A 248 -16.27 20.58 -5.04
C LYS A 248 -14.73 20.50 -4.98
N ASP A 249 -14.07 20.87 -6.07
CA ASP A 249 -12.61 21.00 -6.09
C ASP A 249 -12.21 22.33 -5.46
N LYS A 250 -11.35 22.25 -4.43
CA LYS A 250 -10.92 23.44 -3.67
C LYS A 250 -9.53 23.85 -4.13
N MET A 251 -9.40 25.11 -4.47
CA MET A 251 -8.10 25.75 -4.60
C MET A 251 -7.56 26.06 -3.20
N ASN A 252 -6.31 25.71 -2.94
CA ASN A 252 -5.60 26.09 -1.71
C ASN A 252 -4.19 26.57 -2.04
N PHE A 253 -3.54 27.16 -1.05
CA PHE A 253 -2.20 27.74 -1.21
C PHE A 253 -1.19 26.72 -1.77
N ASP A 254 -1.21 25.51 -1.26
CA ASP A 254 -0.34 24.42 -1.72
C ASP A 254 -0.50 24.10 -3.21
N LYS A 255 -1.74 24.04 -3.70
CA LYS A 255 -2.04 23.81 -5.12
C LYS A 255 -1.57 24.98 -5.99
N ILE A 256 -1.77 26.21 -5.53
CA ILE A 256 -1.32 27.43 -6.23
C ILE A 256 0.21 27.40 -6.35
N MET A 257 0.92 27.27 -5.23
CA MET A 257 2.38 27.23 -5.22
C MET A 257 2.94 26.09 -6.07
N THR A 258 2.31 24.91 -6.00
CA THR A 258 2.72 23.75 -6.82
C THR A 258 2.58 24.06 -8.32
N ASN A 259 1.51 24.72 -8.72
CA ASN A 259 1.32 25.09 -10.13
C ASN A 259 2.34 26.13 -10.59
N ILE A 260 2.59 27.18 -9.79
CA ILE A 260 3.59 28.22 -10.11
C ILE A 260 4.97 27.59 -10.32
N VAL A 261 5.45 26.79 -9.37
CA VAL A 261 6.78 26.18 -9.46
C VAL A 261 6.93 25.21 -10.63
N ASN A 262 5.85 24.57 -11.08
CA ASN A 262 5.91 23.68 -12.26
C ASN A 262 5.72 24.39 -13.60
N LEU A 263 5.54 25.73 -13.60
CA LEU A 263 5.56 26.58 -14.80
C LEU A 263 6.96 27.15 -15.04
N LEU A 264 7.79 27.26 -13.99
CA LEU A 264 9.18 27.68 -14.02
C LEU A 264 10.10 26.50 -14.34
#